data_8b276a172d6cd2631675987c424e3b53
#
_entry.id   8b276a172d6cd2631675987c424e3b53
#
_cell.length_a   1.000
_cell.length_b   1.000
_cell.length_c   1.000
_cell.angle_alpha   90.00
_cell.angle_beta   90.00
_cell.angle_gamma   90.00
#
_symmetry.space_group_name_H-M   'P 1'
#
loop_
_entity.id
_entity.type
_entity.pdbx_description
1 polymer ?
#
loop_
_entity_poly.entity_id
_entity_poly.type
_entity_poly.pdbx_seq_one_letter_code
_entity_poly.pdbx_strand_id
1 'polypeptide(L)'
;MHADSSRDSEAIEALKLGLDLGMTHVDTAEMYGAGHSEEVVAKALEDWGKPVFVASKVSPSHFAYDDLLRSARQSLDRLERKQMDLYQLHWPNPRIPLTQTMKAMEKLVRDGLVRYIGVSNFSVAQMREAQAALSKEAIVSNQVEYSPVDRGVEEEILPYCEREKLTLIAYSPLGQGRVARGQGSPFKVLDEIAARLGKSRSQVALNWLLQHESVVVIPKASDEQHVRENAGASGWSLSAKDSRAIDSAFQ
;
A
#
# COMPACT_ATOMS: atom_id res chain seq x y z
N MET A 1 -21.69 -2.97 -3.79
CA MET A 1 -21.68 -1.51 -3.66
C MET A 1 -21.47 -0.99 -5.07
N HIS A 2 -22.42 -0.30 -5.66
CA HIS A 2 -22.21 0.30 -6.98
C HIS A 2 -21.13 1.37 -6.88
N ALA A 3 -20.21 1.42 -7.85
CA ALA A 3 -19.22 2.46 -7.94
C ALA A 3 -19.94 3.81 -8.16
N ASP A 4 -19.61 4.79 -7.37
CA ASP A 4 -20.11 6.17 -7.56
C ASP A 4 -19.18 6.88 -8.53
N SER A 5 -19.52 6.82 -9.82
CA SER A 5 -18.76 7.47 -10.90
C SER A 5 -18.83 9.01 -10.86
N SER A 6 -19.65 9.60 -9.99
CA SER A 6 -19.80 11.05 -9.87
C SER A 6 -18.50 11.76 -9.42
N ARG A 7 -17.54 11.01 -8.86
CA ARG A 7 -16.27 11.55 -8.37
C ARG A 7 -15.05 11.02 -9.14
N ASP A 8 -15.24 10.37 -10.28
CA ASP A 8 -14.15 9.81 -11.07
C ASP A 8 -13.16 10.88 -11.54
N SER A 9 -13.65 12.03 -12.02
CA SER A 9 -12.79 13.13 -12.47
C SER A 9 -11.89 13.65 -11.35
N GLU A 10 -12.44 13.84 -10.14
CA GLU A 10 -11.66 14.27 -8.98
C GLU A 10 -10.57 13.24 -8.62
N ALA A 11 -10.92 11.94 -8.67
CA ALA A 11 -9.97 10.87 -8.36
C ALA A 11 -8.86 10.77 -9.42
N ILE A 12 -9.19 10.92 -10.71
CA ILE A 12 -8.24 10.94 -11.81
C ILE A 12 -7.28 12.13 -11.66
N GLU A 13 -7.79 13.33 -11.40
CA GLU A 13 -6.98 14.53 -11.19
C GLU A 13 -6.07 14.40 -9.97
N ALA A 14 -6.56 13.85 -8.87
CA ALA A 14 -5.78 13.58 -7.67
C ALA A 14 -4.63 12.59 -7.94
N LEU A 15 -4.89 11.52 -8.69
CA LEU A 15 -3.85 10.56 -9.10
C LEU A 15 -2.80 11.22 -10.01
N LYS A 16 -3.21 11.96 -11.05
CA LYS A 16 -2.31 12.68 -11.95
C LYS A 16 -1.43 13.68 -11.19
N LEU A 17 -2.02 14.46 -10.29
CA LEU A 17 -1.27 15.38 -9.44
C LEU A 17 -0.26 14.65 -8.55
N GLY A 18 -0.66 13.51 -7.95
CA GLY A 18 0.23 12.68 -7.16
C GLY A 18 1.45 12.20 -7.93
N LEU A 19 1.23 11.75 -9.16
CA LEU A 19 2.29 11.32 -10.09
C LEU A 19 3.22 12.48 -10.47
N ASP A 20 2.67 13.66 -10.75
CA ASP A 20 3.46 14.87 -11.07
C ASP A 20 4.32 15.31 -9.89
N LEU A 21 3.86 15.08 -8.67
CA LEU A 21 4.60 15.34 -7.42
C LEU A 21 5.60 14.23 -7.05
N GLY A 22 5.72 13.18 -7.87
CA GLY A 22 6.69 12.10 -7.69
C GLY A 22 6.19 10.91 -6.88
N MET A 23 4.91 10.83 -6.52
CA MET A 23 4.30 9.66 -5.89
C MET A 23 3.98 8.61 -6.95
N THR A 24 4.96 7.81 -7.34
CA THR A 24 4.89 6.90 -8.50
C THR A 24 4.44 5.47 -8.17
N HIS A 25 4.08 5.16 -6.93
CA HIS A 25 3.46 3.91 -6.54
C HIS A 25 1.94 4.09 -6.45
N VAL A 26 1.20 3.46 -7.35
CA VAL A 26 -0.27 3.46 -7.38
C VAL A 26 -0.77 2.10 -6.91
N ASP A 27 -1.58 2.10 -5.84
CA ASP A 27 -2.15 0.89 -5.23
C ASP A 27 -3.67 0.85 -5.41
N THR A 28 -4.18 -0.26 -5.94
CA THR A 28 -5.61 -0.52 -6.13
C THR A 28 -5.96 -1.97 -5.81
N ALA A 29 -7.17 -2.41 -6.07
CA ALA A 29 -7.62 -3.81 -5.94
C ALA A 29 -8.90 -4.07 -6.73
N GLU A 30 -9.09 -5.31 -7.20
CA GLU A 30 -10.35 -5.73 -7.84
C GLU A 30 -11.59 -5.58 -6.94
N MET A 31 -11.41 -5.62 -5.62
CA MET A 31 -12.51 -5.43 -4.67
C MET A 31 -12.96 -3.97 -4.56
N TYR A 32 -12.14 -3.00 -4.95
CA TYR A 32 -12.48 -1.59 -4.81
C TYR A 32 -13.47 -1.17 -5.87
N GLY A 33 -14.72 -0.93 -5.44
CA GLY A 33 -15.82 -0.61 -6.34
C GLY A 33 -16.09 -1.72 -7.38
N ALA A 34 -15.83 -3.01 -7.03
CA ALA A 34 -15.96 -4.14 -7.95
C ALA A 34 -15.14 -3.98 -9.25
N GLY A 35 -13.93 -3.47 -9.13
CA GLY A 35 -12.99 -3.26 -10.23
C GLY A 35 -12.98 -1.83 -10.79
N HIS A 36 -13.97 -1.01 -10.48
CA HIS A 36 -14.05 0.37 -10.97
C HIS A 36 -12.82 1.23 -10.58
N SER A 37 -12.23 0.99 -9.41
CA SER A 37 -11.00 1.69 -9.01
C SER A 37 -9.82 1.39 -9.95
N GLU A 38 -9.74 0.19 -10.52
CA GLU A 38 -8.72 -0.16 -11.52
C GLU A 38 -8.96 0.58 -12.84
N GLU A 39 -10.23 0.77 -13.26
CA GLU A 39 -10.59 1.57 -14.44
C GLU A 39 -10.25 3.07 -14.25
N VAL A 40 -10.47 3.61 -13.05
CA VAL A 40 -10.07 4.98 -12.70
C VAL A 40 -8.55 5.15 -12.79
N VAL A 41 -7.80 4.16 -12.30
CA VAL A 41 -6.33 4.15 -12.43
C VAL A 41 -5.91 4.10 -13.91
N ALA A 42 -6.55 3.26 -14.74
CA ALA A 42 -6.27 3.20 -16.17
C ALA A 42 -6.43 4.57 -16.82
N LYS A 43 -7.56 5.26 -16.59
CA LYS A 43 -7.83 6.61 -17.12
C LYS A 43 -6.81 7.64 -16.63
N ALA A 44 -6.37 7.55 -15.37
CA ALA A 44 -5.34 8.45 -14.85
C ALA A 44 -3.98 8.25 -15.53
N LEU A 45 -3.70 7.04 -16.01
CA LEU A 45 -2.43 6.64 -16.63
C LEU A 45 -2.45 6.66 -18.17
N GLU A 46 -3.60 6.91 -18.82
CA GLU A 46 -3.77 6.82 -20.26
C GLU A 46 -2.70 7.61 -21.05
N ASP A 47 -2.45 8.86 -20.64
CA ASP A 47 -1.46 9.74 -21.26
C ASP A 47 -0.16 9.88 -20.45
N TRP A 48 0.03 9.04 -19.43
CA TRP A 48 1.19 9.13 -18.54
C TRP A 48 2.42 8.45 -19.15
N GLY A 49 3.28 9.24 -19.80
CA GLY A 49 4.46 8.73 -20.52
C GLY A 49 5.68 8.40 -19.67
N LYS A 50 5.59 8.42 -18.33
CA LYS A 50 6.71 8.16 -17.40
C LYS A 50 6.52 6.84 -16.66
N PRO A 51 7.59 6.23 -16.08
CA PRO A 51 7.47 5.03 -15.26
C PRO A 51 6.53 5.23 -14.08
N VAL A 52 5.68 4.24 -13.82
CA VAL A 52 4.79 4.15 -12.66
C VAL A 52 4.74 2.71 -12.20
N PHE A 53 4.80 2.51 -10.90
CA PHE A 53 4.67 1.20 -10.26
C PHE A 53 3.19 0.97 -9.91
N VAL A 54 2.55 0.01 -10.57
CA VAL A 54 1.13 -0.30 -10.38
C VAL A 54 0.97 -1.59 -9.62
N ALA A 55 0.32 -1.50 -8.46
CA ALA A 55 -0.03 -2.63 -7.62
C ALA A 55 -1.55 -2.86 -7.62
N SER A 56 -1.97 -4.12 -7.76
CA SER A 56 -3.35 -4.54 -7.52
C SER A 56 -3.42 -5.78 -6.64
N LYS A 57 -4.63 -6.20 -6.26
CA LYS A 57 -4.84 -7.28 -5.30
C LYS A 57 -5.98 -8.18 -5.72
N VAL A 58 -5.79 -9.50 -5.57
CA VAL A 58 -6.83 -10.50 -5.76
C VAL A 58 -7.66 -10.69 -4.50
N SER A 59 -8.98 -10.77 -4.66
CA SER A 59 -9.91 -11.08 -3.58
C SER A 59 -9.67 -12.47 -2.99
N PRO A 60 -9.79 -12.65 -1.67
CA PRO A 60 -9.71 -13.97 -1.05
C PRO A 60 -10.67 -15.01 -1.63
N SER A 61 -11.81 -14.59 -2.19
CA SER A 61 -12.77 -15.46 -2.85
C SER A 61 -12.23 -16.08 -4.15
N HIS A 62 -11.20 -15.49 -4.76
CA HIS A 62 -10.62 -15.90 -6.03
C HIS A 62 -9.26 -16.58 -5.89
N PHE A 63 -8.94 -17.16 -4.73
CA PHE A 63 -7.63 -17.80 -4.48
C PHE A 63 -7.47 -19.19 -5.11
N ALA A 64 -8.58 -19.83 -5.58
CA ALA A 64 -8.45 -21.06 -6.35
C ALA A 64 -7.66 -20.81 -7.64
N TYR A 65 -6.85 -21.79 -8.05
CA TYR A 65 -5.83 -21.63 -9.10
C TYR A 65 -6.37 -20.97 -10.38
N ASP A 66 -7.43 -21.50 -10.96
CA ASP A 66 -7.99 -20.99 -12.22
C ASP A 66 -8.74 -19.65 -12.02
N ASP A 67 -9.36 -19.46 -10.85
CA ASP A 67 -10.05 -18.20 -10.51
C ASP A 67 -9.05 -17.07 -10.35
N LEU A 68 -7.92 -17.32 -9.70
CA LEU A 68 -6.85 -16.34 -9.52
C LEU A 68 -6.25 -15.92 -10.87
N LEU A 69 -5.98 -16.88 -11.75
CA LEU A 69 -5.46 -16.56 -13.09
C LEU A 69 -6.46 -15.75 -13.92
N ARG A 70 -7.76 -16.03 -13.78
CA ARG A 70 -8.83 -15.27 -14.44
C ARG A 70 -8.93 -13.86 -13.86
N SER A 71 -8.94 -13.76 -12.55
CA SER A 71 -9.01 -12.48 -11.82
C SER A 71 -7.86 -11.55 -12.19
N ALA A 72 -6.64 -12.06 -12.27
CA ALA A 72 -5.48 -11.28 -12.66
C ALA A 72 -5.60 -10.73 -14.10
N ARG A 73 -6.11 -11.53 -15.05
CA ARG A 73 -6.36 -11.05 -16.43
C ARG A 73 -7.44 -9.99 -16.46
N GLN A 74 -8.54 -10.16 -15.73
CA GLN A 74 -9.59 -9.16 -15.63
C GLN A 74 -9.08 -7.85 -14.99
N SER A 75 -8.18 -7.92 -13.99
CA SER A 75 -7.53 -6.73 -13.45
C SER A 75 -6.65 -6.04 -14.49
N LEU A 76 -5.87 -6.80 -15.27
CA LEU A 76 -5.07 -6.25 -16.37
C LEU A 76 -5.93 -5.59 -17.46
N ASP A 77 -7.06 -6.21 -17.82
CA ASP A 77 -8.02 -5.65 -18.78
C ASP A 77 -8.58 -4.30 -18.27
N ARG A 78 -9.00 -4.21 -16.99
CA ARG A 78 -9.50 -2.96 -16.40
C ARG A 78 -8.41 -1.89 -16.23
N LEU A 79 -7.20 -2.30 -15.93
CA LEU A 79 -6.03 -1.41 -15.83
C LEU A 79 -5.47 -0.99 -17.20
N GLU A 80 -5.94 -1.59 -18.30
CA GLU A 80 -5.44 -1.40 -19.66
C GLU A 80 -3.92 -1.62 -19.78
N ARG A 81 -3.40 -2.62 -19.05
CA ARG A 81 -1.98 -2.94 -18.98
C ARG A 81 -1.67 -4.37 -19.42
N LYS A 82 -0.48 -4.56 -19.97
CA LYS A 82 0.02 -5.91 -20.29
C LYS A 82 0.62 -6.63 -19.10
N GLN A 83 1.08 -5.88 -18.10
CA GLN A 83 1.73 -6.40 -16.90
C GLN A 83 1.46 -5.48 -15.71
N MET A 84 1.17 -6.05 -14.54
CA MET A 84 1.20 -5.36 -13.25
C MET A 84 2.60 -5.47 -12.63
N ASP A 85 3.04 -4.41 -11.94
CA ASP A 85 4.32 -4.46 -11.23
C ASP A 85 4.22 -5.32 -9.98
N LEU A 86 3.14 -5.22 -9.21
CA LEU A 86 2.91 -6.01 -8.02
C LEU A 86 1.48 -6.55 -7.99
N TYR A 87 1.32 -7.84 -7.76
CA TYR A 87 0.01 -8.44 -7.49
C TYR A 87 0.01 -9.10 -6.13
N GLN A 88 -0.99 -8.80 -5.31
CA GLN A 88 -1.01 -9.17 -3.91
C GLN A 88 -2.22 -10.03 -3.56
N LEU A 89 -2.04 -10.99 -2.65
CA LEU A 89 -3.16 -11.64 -1.98
C LEU A 89 -3.75 -10.66 -0.96
N HIS A 90 -5.02 -10.24 -1.13
CA HIS A 90 -5.62 -9.11 -0.38
C HIS A 90 -5.79 -9.39 1.12
N TRP A 91 -6.16 -10.63 1.49
CA TRP A 91 -6.31 -11.13 2.86
C TRP A 91 -6.06 -12.63 2.88
N PRO A 92 -5.62 -13.22 3.98
CA PRO A 92 -5.54 -14.68 4.08
C PRO A 92 -6.91 -15.34 3.88
N ASN A 93 -6.93 -16.50 3.20
CA ASN A 93 -8.12 -17.33 3.10
C ASN A 93 -7.80 -18.78 3.49
N PRO A 94 -8.14 -19.21 4.73
CA PRO A 94 -7.84 -20.56 5.21
C PRO A 94 -8.66 -21.67 4.54
N ARG A 95 -9.67 -21.33 3.71
CA ARG A 95 -10.50 -22.30 3.02
C ARG A 95 -9.85 -22.85 1.75
N ILE A 96 -8.84 -22.17 1.22
CA ILE A 96 -8.13 -22.57 0.00
C ILE A 96 -6.66 -22.79 0.37
N PRO A 97 -6.08 -23.98 0.06
CA PRO A 97 -4.69 -24.27 0.36
C PRO A 97 -3.75 -23.22 -0.26
N LEU A 98 -2.92 -22.59 0.57
CA LEU A 98 -2.02 -21.51 0.13
C LEU A 98 -1.04 -21.99 -0.94
N THR A 99 -0.65 -23.28 -0.91
CA THR A 99 0.17 -23.91 -1.95
C THR A 99 -0.46 -23.84 -3.34
N GLN A 100 -1.78 -23.97 -3.45
CA GLN A 100 -2.50 -23.86 -4.72
C GLN A 100 -2.49 -22.39 -5.20
N THR A 101 -2.76 -21.46 -4.30
CA THR A 101 -2.79 -20.02 -4.58
C THR A 101 -1.42 -19.51 -5.03
N MET A 102 -0.36 -19.88 -4.31
CA MET A 102 1.00 -19.42 -4.63
C MET A 102 1.52 -20.01 -5.96
N LYS A 103 1.13 -21.24 -6.32
CA LYS A 103 1.40 -21.78 -7.66
C LYS A 103 0.77 -20.96 -8.78
N ALA A 104 -0.43 -20.43 -8.57
CA ALA A 104 -1.08 -19.53 -9.53
C ALA A 104 -0.34 -18.19 -9.61
N MET A 105 0.06 -17.61 -8.47
CA MET A 105 0.87 -16.39 -8.43
C MET A 105 2.20 -16.56 -9.18
N GLU A 106 2.91 -17.66 -8.93
CA GLU A 106 4.16 -17.98 -9.63
C GLU A 106 3.97 -18.16 -11.15
N LYS A 107 2.81 -18.74 -11.56
CA LYS A 107 2.48 -18.83 -12.98
C LYS A 107 2.27 -17.46 -13.61
N LEU A 108 1.63 -16.51 -12.93
CA LEU A 108 1.45 -15.15 -13.43
C LEU A 108 2.79 -14.46 -13.71
N VAL A 109 3.78 -14.64 -12.83
CA VAL A 109 5.14 -14.10 -13.05
C VAL A 109 5.78 -14.78 -14.26
N ARG A 110 5.74 -16.11 -14.32
CA ARG A 110 6.30 -16.86 -15.45
C ARG A 110 5.66 -16.49 -16.81
N ASP A 111 4.37 -16.18 -16.81
CA ASP A 111 3.64 -15.77 -18.01
C ASP A 111 3.88 -14.28 -18.36
N GLY A 112 4.62 -13.54 -17.54
CA GLY A 112 4.92 -12.12 -17.73
C GLY A 112 3.75 -11.17 -17.45
N LEU A 113 2.69 -11.66 -16.81
CA LEU A 113 1.50 -10.87 -16.47
C LEU A 113 1.69 -10.02 -15.20
N VAL A 114 2.58 -10.49 -14.31
CA VAL A 114 2.94 -9.85 -13.04
C VAL A 114 4.45 -9.85 -12.91
N ARG A 115 5.01 -8.77 -12.40
CA ARG A 115 6.46 -8.66 -12.17
C ARG A 115 6.86 -9.17 -10.79
N TYR A 116 6.10 -8.82 -9.76
CA TYR A 116 6.38 -9.18 -8.37
C TYR A 116 5.14 -9.73 -7.67
N ILE A 117 5.35 -10.65 -6.73
CA ILE A 117 4.32 -11.25 -5.89
C ILE A 117 4.37 -10.61 -4.50
N GLY A 118 3.21 -10.20 -3.97
CA GLY A 118 3.06 -9.74 -2.60
C GLY A 118 1.91 -10.39 -1.88
N VAL A 119 1.83 -10.11 -0.59
CA VAL A 119 0.70 -10.49 0.26
C VAL A 119 0.20 -9.26 1.03
N SER A 120 -0.98 -9.35 1.61
CA SER A 120 -1.53 -8.30 2.45
C SER A 120 -2.24 -8.91 3.66
N ASN A 121 -2.01 -8.33 4.83
CA ASN A 121 -2.58 -8.78 6.11
C ASN A 121 -2.16 -10.20 6.53
N PHE A 122 -0.96 -10.62 6.14
CA PHE A 122 -0.40 -11.92 6.50
C PHE A 122 0.43 -11.80 7.79
N SER A 123 0.26 -12.77 8.69
CA SER A 123 1.17 -12.96 9.82
C SER A 123 2.54 -13.47 9.34
N VAL A 124 3.54 -13.44 10.21
CA VAL A 124 4.87 -14.00 9.92
C VAL A 124 4.78 -15.48 9.54
N ALA A 125 3.95 -16.27 10.24
CA ALA A 125 3.75 -17.68 9.93
C ALA A 125 3.17 -17.88 8.51
N GLN A 126 2.18 -17.07 8.14
CA GLN A 126 1.56 -17.13 6.82
C GLN A 126 2.49 -16.65 5.72
N MET A 127 3.33 -15.63 5.95
CA MET A 127 4.37 -15.22 5.00
C MET A 127 5.38 -16.34 4.74
N ARG A 128 5.81 -17.05 5.79
CA ARG A 128 6.72 -18.22 5.67
C ARG A 128 6.06 -19.35 4.89
N GLU A 129 4.78 -19.65 5.16
CA GLU A 129 4.03 -20.67 4.42
C GLU A 129 3.89 -20.29 2.94
N ALA A 130 3.55 -19.01 2.64
CA ALA A 130 3.48 -18.50 1.28
C ALA A 130 4.82 -18.64 0.55
N GLN A 131 5.92 -18.24 1.19
CA GLN A 131 7.26 -18.36 0.63
C GLN A 131 7.66 -19.82 0.38
N ALA A 132 7.36 -20.70 1.32
CA ALA A 132 7.67 -22.13 1.17
C ALA A 132 6.86 -22.83 0.06
N ALA A 133 5.74 -22.24 -0.35
CA ALA A 133 4.90 -22.75 -1.43
C ALA A 133 5.38 -22.30 -2.84
N LEU A 134 6.30 -21.34 -2.92
CA LEU A 134 6.94 -20.88 -4.16
C LEU A 134 8.17 -21.73 -4.48
N SER A 135 8.45 -21.93 -5.78
CA SER A 135 9.58 -22.74 -6.23
C SER A 135 10.77 -21.91 -6.71
N LYS A 136 10.54 -20.79 -7.37
CA LYS A 136 11.57 -19.94 -7.96
C LYS A 136 11.40 -18.47 -7.57
N GLU A 137 10.18 -18.06 -7.34
CA GLU A 137 9.84 -16.68 -7.01
C GLU A 137 9.89 -16.44 -5.50
N ALA A 138 9.84 -15.18 -5.12
CA ALA A 138 9.73 -14.77 -3.73
C ALA A 138 8.58 -13.77 -3.55
N ILE A 139 7.96 -13.77 -2.38
CA ILE A 139 7.14 -12.66 -1.97
C ILE A 139 8.06 -11.46 -1.72
N VAL A 140 7.69 -10.27 -2.20
CA VAL A 140 8.51 -9.06 -2.05
C VAL A 140 7.92 -8.05 -1.06
N SER A 141 6.65 -8.21 -0.70
CA SER A 141 5.95 -7.27 0.19
C SER A 141 4.88 -7.93 1.04
N ASN A 142 4.65 -7.32 2.21
CA ASN A 142 3.41 -7.51 2.98
C ASN A 142 2.75 -6.14 3.20
N GLN A 143 1.53 -5.97 2.72
CA GLN A 143 0.77 -4.74 2.93
C GLN A 143 -0.10 -4.87 4.18
N VAL A 144 0.10 -3.99 5.17
CA VAL A 144 -0.56 -4.07 6.48
C VAL A 144 -0.95 -2.69 6.99
N GLU A 145 -1.90 -2.61 7.93
CA GLU A 145 -2.20 -1.36 8.63
C GLU A 145 -1.00 -0.96 9.49
N TYR A 146 -0.51 0.27 9.29
CA TYR A 146 0.57 0.80 10.10
C TYR A 146 0.52 2.33 10.14
N SER A 147 0.49 2.87 11.35
CA SER A 147 0.43 4.31 11.61
C SER A 147 0.93 4.60 13.02
N PRO A 148 1.17 5.86 13.42
CA PRO A 148 1.50 6.17 14.81
C PRO A 148 0.43 5.71 15.82
N VAL A 149 -0.83 5.60 15.41
CA VAL A 149 -1.96 5.17 16.24
C VAL A 149 -2.33 3.69 16.10
N ASP A 150 -1.59 2.94 15.29
CA ASP A 150 -1.71 1.48 15.12
C ASP A 150 -0.32 0.90 14.82
N ARG A 151 0.33 0.37 15.84
CA ARG A 151 1.74 -0.04 15.84
C ARG A 151 1.93 -1.56 16.06
N GLY A 152 0.85 -2.34 16.04
CA GLY A 152 0.94 -3.79 16.32
C GLY A 152 1.89 -4.55 15.39
N VAL A 153 2.15 -4.05 14.20
CA VAL A 153 3.09 -4.65 13.25
C VAL A 153 4.56 -4.60 13.71
N GLU A 154 4.90 -3.71 14.64
CA GLU A 154 6.28 -3.53 15.15
C GLU A 154 6.74 -4.70 16.03
N GLU A 155 5.82 -5.49 16.59
CA GLU A 155 6.17 -6.62 17.43
C GLU A 155 6.82 -7.77 16.66
N GLU A 156 6.28 -8.10 15.47
CA GLU A 156 6.75 -9.26 14.70
C GLU A 156 6.92 -8.98 13.21
N ILE A 157 5.94 -8.28 12.57
CA ILE A 157 5.87 -8.17 11.11
C ILE A 157 6.96 -7.25 10.58
N LEU A 158 7.13 -6.06 11.14
CA LEU A 158 8.16 -5.11 10.70
C LEU A 158 9.57 -5.69 10.88
N PRO A 159 9.97 -6.24 12.06
CA PRO A 159 11.28 -6.88 12.21
C PRO A 159 11.49 -8.07 11.27
N TYR A 160 10.42 -8.80 10.94
CA TYR A 160 10.49 -9.89 9.96
C TYR A 160 10.75 -9.33 8.56
N CYS A 161 10.00 -8.30 8.14
CA CYS A 161 10.17 -7.67 6.82
C CYS A 161 11.59 -7.10 6.66
N GLU A 162 12.11 -6.41 7.65
CA GLU A 162 13.49 -5.87 7.64
C GLU A 162 14.54 -6.98 7.48
N ARG A 163 14.45 -8.04 8.25
CA ARG A 163 15.38 -9.17 8.19
C ARG A 163 15.34 -9.91 6.85
N GLU A 164 14.16 -10.15 6.32
CA GLU A 164 13.97 -10.89 5.05
C GLU A 164 14.02 -9.98 3.82
N LYS A 165 14.24 -8.67 4.00
CA LYS A 165 14.27 -7.65 2.94
C LYS A 165 12.97 -7.55 2.16
N LEU A 166 11.84 -7.70 2.86
CA LEU A 166 10.51 -7.49 2.32
C LEU A 166 10.11 -6.02 2.50
N THR A 167 9.39 -5.47 1.55
CA THR A 167 8.77 -4.15 1.72
C THR A 167 7.49 -4.28 2.56
N LEU A 168 7.40 -3.54 3.64
CA LEU A 168 6.15 -3.33 4.36
C LEU A 168 5.43 -2.14 3.71
N ILE A 169 4.26 -2.41 3.11
CA ILE A 169 3.42 -1.35 2.53
C ILE A 169 2.39 -0.95 3.60
N ALA A 170 2.53 0.25 4.15
CA ALA A 170 1.66 0.75 5.20
C ALA A 170 0.38 1.34 4.61
N TYR A 171 -0.76 0.63 4.74
CA TYR A 171 -2.05 1.21 4.44
C TYR A 171 -2.63 1.94 5.65
N SER A 172 -3.60 2.84 5.44
CA SER A 172 -4.15 3.72 6.49
C SER A 172 -3.06 4.44 7.32
N PRO A 173 -1.99 4.99 6.72
CA PRO A 173 -0.82 5.47 7.46
C PRO A 173 -1.11 6.70 8.34
N LEU A 174 -2.29 7.30 8.20
CA LEU A 174 -2.83 8.37 9.05
C LEU A 174 -3.97 7.89 9.96
N GLY A 175 -4.08 6.56 10.16
CA GLY A 175 -5.07 5.95 11.06
C GLY A 175 -6.51 6.33 10.70
N GLN A 176 -6.87 6.36 9.41
CA GLN A 176 -8.19 6.73 8.90
C GLN A 176 -8.66 8.13 9.38
N GLY A 177 -7.71 9.07 9.45
CA GLY A 177 -7.92 10.43 9.90
C GLY A 177 -7.78 10.62 11.42
N ARG A 178 -7.48 9.58 12.21
CA ARG A 178 -7.22 9.69 13.65
C ARG A 178 -6.01 10.59 13.93
N VAL A 179 -4.98 10.52 13.10
CA VAL A 179 -3.81 11.39 13.23
C VAL A 179 -4.20 12.86 13.09
N ALA A 180 -4.95 13.22 12.06
CA ALA A 180 -5.33 14.61 11.80
C ALA A 180 -6.30 15.19 12.86
N ARG A 181 -7.26 14.37 13.33
CA ARG A 181 -8.32 14.79 14.27
C ARG A 181 -8.03 14.49 15.73
N GLY A 182 -6.98 13.73 16.03
CA GLY A 182 -6.67 13.27 17.38
C GLY A 182 -6.33 14.40 18.33
N GLN A 183 -6.68 14.20 19.60
CA GLN A 183 -6.45 15.14 20.71
C GLN A 183 -5.70 14.46 21.85
N GLY A 184 -5.16 15.26 22.74
CA GLY A 184 -4.42 14.76 23.91
C GLY A 184 -2.91 14.75 23.70
N SER A 185 -2.20 14.21 24.71
CA SER A 185 -0.73 14.28 24.80
C SER A 185 0.01 13.74 23.57
N PRO A 186 -0.33 12.55 23.01
CA PRO A 186 0.40 12.03 21.86
C PRO A 186 0.37 12.96 20.65
N PHE A 187 -0.81 13.53 20.38
CA PHE A 187 -0.99 14.40 19.22
C PHE A 187 -0.34 15.77 19.39
N LYS A 188 -0.21 16.28 20.64
CA LYS A 188 0.54 17.52 20.93
C LYS A 188 2.03 17.38 20.58
N VAL A 189 2.62 16.20 20.77
CA VAL A 189 4.00 15.93 20.36
C VAL A 189 4.14 16.09 18.84
N LEU A 190 3.21 15.55 18.05
CA LEU A 190 3.20 15.75 16.59
C LEU A 190 3.02 17.23 16.23
N ASP A 191 2.14 17.97 16.92
CA ASP A 191 1.90 19.38 16.68
C ASP A 191 3.14 20.25 16.95
N GLU A 192 3.84 20.00 18.06
CA GLU A 192 5.06 20.72 18.44
C GLU A 192 6.17 20.50 17.42
N ILE A 193 6.36 19.24 16.98
CA ILE A 193 7.33 18.91 15.93
C ILE A 193 6.93 19.57 14.60
N ALA A 194 5.68 19.48 14.22
CA ALA A 194 5.13 20.05 12.99
C ALA A 194 5.34 21.58 12.94
N ALA A 195 4.96 22.28 14.01
CA ALA A 195 5.15 23.72 14.13
C ALA A 195 6.62 24.15 14.01
N ARG A 196 7.53 23.41 14.66
CA ARG A 196 8.96 23.71 14.63
C ARG A 196 9.58 23.48 13.24
N LEU A 197 9.08 22.47 12.50
CA LEU A 197 9.62 22.11 11.18
C LEU A 197 8.89 22.82 10.03
N GLY A 198 7.84 23.61 10.30
CA GLY A 198 7.00 24.20 9.25
C GLY A 198 6.28 23.15 8.40
N LYS A 199 5.88 22.04 9.02
CA LYS A 199 5.18 20.92 8.39
C LYS A 199 3.80 20.76 9.00
N SER A 200 2.95 19.94 8.36
CA SER A 200 1.69 19.53 8.97
C SER A 200 1.89 18.30 9.87
N ARG A 201 0.93 18.06 10.75
CA ARG A 201 0.88 16.86 11.59
C ARG A 201 0.89 15.57 10.75
N SER A 202 0.12 15.57 9.66
CA SER A 202 0.07 14.44 8.71
C SER A 202 1.43 14.19 8.07
N GLN A 203 2.13 15.25 7.65
CA GLN A 203 3.48 15.14 7.08
C GLN A 203 4.48 14.57 8.07
N VAL A 204 4.42 15.00 9.34
CA VAL A 204 5.28 14.45 10.40
C VAL A 204 5.01 12.97 10.61
N ALA A 205 3.73 12.58 10.68
CA ALA A 205 3.36 11.18 10.88
C ALA A 205 3.76 10.28 9.70
N LEU A 206 3.57 10.72 8.46
CA LEU A 206 4.02 9.99 7.27
C LEU A 206 5.55 9.90 7.22
N ASN A 207 6.26 11.00 7.52
CA ASN A 207 7.72 11.01 7.54
C ASN A 207 8.28 10.08 8.62
N TRP A 208 7.61 9.96 9.78
CA TRP A 208 8.00 9.03 10.83
C TRP A 208 7.96 7.57 10.34
N LEU A 209 6.91 7.17 9.61
CA LEU A 209 6.84 5.84 8.98
C LEU A 209 7.96 5.62 7.97
N LEU A 210 8.29 6.64 7.18
CA LEU A 210 9.34 6.59 6.16
C LEU A 210 10.77 6.58 6.73
N GLN A 211 10.98 6.67 8.06
CA GLN A 211 12.29 6.46 8.67
C GLN A 211 12.73 4.99 8.61
N HIS A 212 11.79 4.06 8.47
CA HIS A 212 12.09 2.64 8.26
C HIS A 212 12.40 2.40 6.77
N GLU A 213 13.61 1.95 6.45
CA GLU A 213 14.03 1.72 5.04
C GLU A 213 13.15 0.70 4.30
N SER A 214 12.54 -0.24 5.04
CA SER A 214 11.64 -1.26 4.49
C SER A 214 10.20 -0.79 4.29
N VAL A 215 9.84 0.43 4.71
CA VAL A 215 8.45 0.91 4.73
C VAL A 215 8.15 1.84 3.57
N VAL A 216 7.05 1.56 2.88
CA VAL A 216 6.40 2.44 1.90
C VAL A 216 5.01 2.78 2.41
N VAL A 217 4.59 4.04 2.30
CA VAL A 217 3.26 4.49 2.72
C VAL A 217 2.34 4.72 1.53
N ILE A 218 1.06 4.34 1.65
CA ILE A 218 0.04 4.56 0.62
C ILE A 218 -1.14 5.38 1.19
N PRO A 219 -0.92 6.68 1.47
CA PRO A 219 -1.97 7.56 1.96
C PRO A 219 -3.00 7.84 0.86
N LYS A 220 -4.28 7.63 1.16
CA LYS A 220 -5.37 8.01 0.24
C LYS A 220 -5.62 9.52 0.32
N ALA A 221 -5.76 10.17 -0.85
CA ALA A 221 -6.25 11.52 -0.99
C ALA A 221 -7.15 11.63 -2.22
N SER A 222 -8.22 12.43 -2.13
CA SER A 222 -9.17 12.66 -3.22
C SER A 222 -9.29 14.15 -3.58
N ASP A 223 -8.55 15.02 -2.91
CA ASP A 223 -8.51 16.46 -3.19
C ASP A 223 -7.05 16.94 -3.28
N GLU A 224 -6.84 18.03 -4.00
CA GLU A 224 -5.53 18.59 -4.29
C GLU A 224 -4.73 18.93 -3.02
N GLN A 225 -5.36 19.49 -2.01
CA GLN A 225 -4.68 19.91 -0.79
C GLN A 225 -4.04 18.70 -0.08
N HIS A 226 -4.81 17.63 0.11
CA HIS A 226 -4.31 16.41 0.76
C HIS A 226 -3.27 15.67 -0.10
N VAL A 227 -3.40 15.71 -1.43
CA VAL A 227 -2.38 15.14 -2.34
C VAL A 227 -1.04 15.86 -2.14
N ARG A 228 -1.04 17.21 -2.14
CA ARG A 228 0.17 18.01 -1.91
C ARG A 228 0.73 17.82 -0.49
N GLU A 229 -0.15 17.72 0.50
CA GLU A 229 0.25 17.44 1.89
C GLU A 229 0.98 16.09 1.98
N ASN A 230 0.41 15.03 1.40
CA ASN A 230 1.01 13.70 1.38
C ASN A 230 2.36 13.69 0.66
N ALA A 231 2.47 14.30 -0.52
CA ALA A 231 3.72 14.41 -1.26
C ALA A 231 4.81 15.15 -0.46
N GLY A 232 4.42 16.20 0.25
CA GLY A 232 5.32 16.99 1.09
C GLY A 232 5.82 16.30 2.36
N ALA A 233 5.41 15.04 2.59
CA ALA A 233 5.94 14.20 3.67
C ALA A 233 7.34 13.64 3.36
N SER A 234 7.76 13.63 2.10
CA SER A 234 9.07 13.16 1.65
C SER A 234 10.04 14.32 1.38
N GLY A 235 11.34 14.01 1.12
CA GLY A 235 12.36 14.98 0.80
C GLY A 235 13.00 15.69 2.00
N TRP A 236 12.70 15.25 3.21
CA TRP A 236 13.30 15.70 4.47
C TRP A 236 13.27 14.54 5.48
N SER A 237 13.90 14.68 6.64
CA SER A 237 13.93 13.63 7.65
C SER A 237 13.74 14.20 9.05
N LEU A 238 12.99 13.47 9.88
CA LEU A 238 12.92 13.72 11.31
C LEU A 238 14.27 13.51 11.96
N SER A 239 14.57 14.28 13.00
CA SER A 239 15.73 13.98 13.85
C SER A 239 15.48 12.72 14.68
N ALA A 240 16.54 12.01 15.06
CA ALA A 240 16.41 10.85 15.96
C ALA A 240 15.75 11.21 17.31
N LYS A 241 15.86 12.48 17.75
CA LYS A 241 15.18 12.97 18.95
C LYS A 241 13.66 13.03 18.72
N ASP A 242 13.24 13.53 17.56
CA ASP A 242 11.82 13.67 17.23
C ASP A 242 11.15 12.32 17.02
N SER A 243 11.82 11.40 16.31
CA SER A 243 11.32 10.04 16.14
C SER A 243 11.10 9.36 17.49
N ARG A 244 12.08 9.41 18.41
CA ARG A 244 11.91 8.87 19.76
C ARG A 244 10.80 9.55 20.57
N ALA A 245 10.58 10.84 20.38
CA ALA A 245 9.48 11.54 21.05
C ALA A 245 8.11 11.03 20.57
N ILE A 246 7.97 10.78 19.26
CA ILE A 246 6.77 10.17 18.68
C ILE A 246 6.62 8.73 19.21
N ASP A 247 7.69 7.94 19.19
CA ASP A 247 7.69 6.56 19.69
C ASP A 247 7.16 6.48 21.13
N SER A 248 7.67 7.36 22.00
CA SER A 248 7.26 7.40 23.40
C SER A 248 5.84 7.91 23.64
N ALA A 249 5.35 8.77 22.74
CA ALA A 249 4.02 9.35 22.87
C ALA A 249 2.89 8.39 22.45
N PHE A 250 3.18 7.47 21.53
CA PHE A 250 2.21 6.52 20.96
C PHE A 250 2.46 5.06 21.37
N GLN A 251 3.16 4.86 22.50
CA GLN A 251 3.34 3.54 23.12
C GLN A 251 2.04 3.00 23.72
#